data_95a9ea1c86c47e163a34519091db3519
#
_entry.id   95a9ea1c86c47e163a34519091db3519
#
_cell.length_a   1.000
_cell.length_b   1.000
_cell.length_c   1.000
_cell.angle_alpha   90.00
_cell.angle_beta   90.00
_cell.angle_gamma   90.00
#
_symmetry.space_group_name_H-M   'P 1'
#
loop_
_entity.id
_entity.type
_entity.pdbx_description
1 polymer ?
#
loop_
_entity_poly.entity_id
_entity_poly.type
_entity_poly.pdbx_seq_one_letter_code
_entity_poly.pdbx_strand_id
1 'polypeptide(L)'
;MDEDREQRAIRLFKEAYDLQMKGELDAAVKLYKESIANYPTAEAYTFLGWTYSFMGRLDDAIAECHKAIDVDPTFGNPYNDIGAYLLQKGEPDEAIPWLERALHAPRYASYHYAHMNLGRAYESKRDWLHAKSEYEKALLIEREYRPAAQALARIRGLLN
;
A
#
# COMPACT_ATOMS: atom_id res chain seq x y z
N MET A 1 29.67 22.49 6.99
CA MET A 1 29.69 21.08 6.55
C MET A 1 28.52 20.87 5.62
N ASP A 2 28.78 20.38 4.43
CA ASP A 2 27.71 20.06 3.51
C ASP A 2 26.96 18.84 4.03
N GLU A 3 25.62 18.94 4.04
CA GLU A 3 24.73 17.83 4.38
C GLU A 3 24.98 16.68 3.40
N ASP A 4 25.20 15.46 3.92
CA ASP A 4 25.32 14.27 3.10
C ASP A 4 24.03 14.05 2.29
N ARG A 5 24.17 13.53 1.05
CA ARG A 5 23.05 13.30 0.14
C ARG A 5 21.97 12.40 0.75
N GLU A 6 22.39 11.39 1.49
CA GLU A 6 21.47 10.48 2.18
C GLU A 6 20.70 11.21 3.29
N GLN A 7 21.38 12.00 4.12
CA GLN A 7 20.74 12.80 5.17
C GLN A 7 19.77 13.82 4.58
N ARG A 8 20.16 14.46 3.48
CA ARG A 8 19.27 15.38 2.76
C ARG A 8 18.03 14.67 2.23
N ALA A 9 18.18 13.47 1.66
CA ALA A 9 17.06 12.68 1.17
C ALA A 9 16.09 12.33 2.32
N ILE A 10 16.61 11.94 3.48
CA ILE A 10 15.81 11.63 4.66
C ILE A 10 15.02 12.86 5.14
N ARG A 11 15.64 14.02 5.18
CA ARG A 11 14.99 15.28 5.58
C ARG A 11 13.87 15.64 4.60
N LEU A 12 14.14 15.60 3.31
CA LEU A 12 13.17 15.88 2.26
C LEU A 12 11.99 14.91 2.30
N PHE A 13 12.25 13.63 2.56
CA PHE A 13 11.20 12.62 2.74
C PHE A 13 10.26 12.98 3.90
N LYS A 14 10.81 13.37 5.06
CA LYS A 14 10.02 13.75 6.23
C LYS A 14 9.17 14.99 5.96
N GLU A 15 9.74 15.99 5.31
CA GLU A 15 8.99 17.20 4.90
C GLU A 15 7.88 16.85 3.92
N ALA A 16 8.14 15.98 2.94
CA ALA A 16 7.15 15.49 2.00
C ALA A 16 6.00 14.78 2.72
N TYR A 17 6.32 13.91 3.66
CA TYR A 17 5.32 13.21 4.47
C TYR A 17 4.43 14.17 5.25
N ASP A 18 5.01 15.18 5.88
CA ASP A 18 4.24 16.20 6.61
C ASP A 18 3.28 16.97 5.69
N LEU A 19 3.73 17.33 4.49
CA LEU A 19 2.89 17.97 3.48
C LEU A 19 1.76 17.06 3.00
N GLN A 20 2.07 15.78 2.78
CA GLN A 20 1.07 14.78 2.41
C GLN A 20 -0.02 14.65 3.48
N MET A 21 0.36 14.61 4.76
CA MET A 21 -0.59 14.52 5.87
C MET A 21 -1.47 15.77 6.00
N LYS A 22 -0.99 16.92 5.54
CA LYS A 22 -1.77 18.18 5.45
C LYS A 22 -2.64 18.27 4.19
N GLY A 23 -2.54 17.29 3.29
CA GLY A 23 -3.26 17.31 2.02
C GLY A 23 -2.62 18.19 0.94
N GLU A 24 -1.41 18.69 1.17
CA GLU A 24 -0.65 19.49 0.20
C GLU A 24 0.10 18.54 -0.77
N LEU A 25 -0.68 17.87 -1.62
CA LEU A 25 -0.21 16.73 -2.41
C LEU A 25 0.82 17.12 -3.49
N ASP A 26 0.61 18.22 -4.20
CA ASP A 26 1.55 18.69 -5.25
C ASP A 26 2.93 19.00 -4.65
N ALA A 27 2.95 19.68 -3.51
CA ALA A 27 4.18 20.01 -2.80
C ALA A 27 4.87 18.73 -2.28
N ALA A 28 4.09 17.77 -1.76
CA ALA A 28 4.60 16.48 -1.30
C ALA A 28 5.26 15.71 -2.46
N VAL A 29 4.61 15.63 -3.62
CA VAL A 29 5.17 14.99 -4.83
C VAL A 29 6.54 15.59 -5.18
N LYS A 30 6.65 16.91 -5.18
CA LYS A 30 7.91 17.59 -5.49
C LYS A 30 9.02 17.18 -4.54
N LEU A 31 8.75 17.20 -3.23
CA LEU A 31 9.76 16.86 -2.23
C LEU A 31 10.12 15.37 -2.22
N TYR A 32 9.17 14.46 -2.45
CA TYR A 32 9.51 13.04 -2.63
C TYR A 32 10.44 12.85 -3.83
N LYS A 33 10.17 13.51 -4.95
CA LYS A 33 11.06 13.44 -6.13
C LYS A 33 12.46 13.99 -5.85
N GLU A 34 12.55 15.09 -5.10
CA GLU A 34 13.85 15.65 -4.69
C GLU A 34 14.59 14.69 -3.74
N SER A 35 13.87 14.05 -2.81
CA SER A 35 14.42 13.01 -1.94
C SER A 35 15.03 11.87 -2.77
N ILE A 36 14.26 11.34 -3.72
CA ILE A 36 14.69 10.25 -4.61
C ILE A 36 15.90 10.66 -5.45
N ALA A 37 15.94 11.89 -5.96
CA ALA A 37 17.07 12.40 -6.74
C ALA A 37 18.35 12.50 -5.92
N ASN A 38 18.25 12.72 -4.61
CA ASN A 38 19.41 12.73 -3.71
C ASN A 38 19.85 11.31 -3.34
N TYR A 39 18.93 10.47 -2.91
CA TYR A 39 19.20 9.08 -2.53
C TYR A 39 17.92 8.23 -2.70
N PRO A 40 17.85 7.40 -3.75
CA PRO A 40 16.66 6.58 -4.01
C PRO A 40 16.44 5.52 -2.92
N THR A 41 15.21 5.46 -2.38
CA THR A 41 14.80 4.44 -1.42
C THR A 41 13.48 3.83 -1.82
N ALA A 42 13.24 2.57 -1.47
CA ALA A 42 11.95 1.92 -1.70
C ALA A 42 10.82 2.65 -0.98
N GLU A 43 11.08 3.16 0.23
CA GLU A 43 10.14 3.94 1.02
C GLU A 43 9.70 5.21 0.28
N ALA A 44 10.64 5.97 -0.27
CA ALA A 44 10.34 7.23 -0.96
C ALA A 44 9.49 6.99 -2.21
N TYR A 45 9.81 5.99 -3.02
CA TYR A 45 8.99 5.60 -4.16
C TYR A 45 7.60 5.13 -3.74
N THR A 46 7.50 4.34 -2.68
CA THR A 46 6.21 3.84 -2.17
C THR A 46 5.32 4.98 -1.70
N PHE A 47 5.85 5.94 -0.95
CA PHE A 47 5.10 7.11 -0.47
C PHE A 47 4.75 8.07 -1.59
N LEU A 48 5.60 8.23 -2.59
CA LEU A 48 5.26 8.98 -3.80
C LEU A 48 4.06 8.33 -4.52
N GLY A 49 4.07 7.01 -4.65
CA GLY A 49 2.95 6.24 -5.20
C GLY A 49 1.68 6.45 -4.40
N TRP A 50 1.77 6.39 -3.08
CA TRP A 50 0.62 6.65 -2.20
C TRP A 50 0.07 8.07 -2.39
N THR A 51 0.94 9.06 -2.52
CA THR A 51 0.53 10.44 -2.82
C THR A 51 -0.22 10.53 -4.15
N TYR A 52 0.28 9.89 -5.21
CA TYR A 52 -0.42 9.81 -6.49
C TYR A 52 -1.80 9.14 -6.38
N SER A 53 -1.94 8.13 -5.54
CA SER A 53 -3.23 7.46 -5.34
C SER A 53 -4.29 8.42 -4.76
N PHE A 54 -3.91 9.29 -3.83
CA PHE A 54 -4.80 10.34 -3.32
C PHE A 54 -5.20 11.36 -4.38
N MET A 55 -4.37 11.54 -5.40
CA MET A 55 -4.67 12.41 -6.55
C MET A 55 -5.51 11.70 -7.62
N GLY A 56 -5.89 10.45 -7.42
CA GLY A 56 -6.60 9.62 -8.39
C GLY A 56 -5.72 9.10 -9.53
N ARG A 57 -4.41 9.27 -9.45
CA ARG A 57 -3.43 8.86 -10.46
C ARG A 57 -2.93 7.46 -10.18
N LEU A 58 -3.81 6.46 -10.33
CA LEU A 58 -3.53 5.07 -9.95
C LEU A 58 -2.43 4.41 -10.79
N ASP A 59 -2.37 4.67 -12.09
CA ASP A 59 -1.31 4.11 -12.95
C ASP A 59 0.06 4.67 -12.60
N ASP A 60 0.15 5.96 -12.28
CA ASP A 60 1.38 6.58 -11.79
C ASP A 60 1.78 6.00 -10.43
N ALA A 61 0.81 5.79 -9.54
CA ALA A 61 1.03 5.17 -8.24
C ALA A 61 1.63 3.76 -8.37
N ILE A 62 1.07 2.94 -9.25
CA ILE A 62 1.56 1.60 -9.54
C ILE A 62 2.98 1.66 -10.13
N ALA A 63 3.26 2.57 -11.04
CA ALA A 63 4.58 2.75 -11.63
C ALA A 63 5.64 3.07 -10.57
N GLU A 64 5.33 3.92 -9.60
CA GLU A 64 6.26 4.24 -8.50
C GLU A 64 6.47 3.03 -7.57
N CYS A 65 5.44 2.23 -7.33
CA CYS A 65 5.58 0.98 -6.58
C CYS A 65 6.51 -0.02 -7.28
N HIS A 66 6.48 -0.12 -8.60
CA HIS A 66 7.42 -0.96 -9.36
C HIS A 66 8.86 -0.47 -9.18
N LYS A 67 9.09 0.83 -9.19
CA LYS A 67 10.42 1.40 -8.93
C LYS A 67 10.87 1.09 -7.50
N ALA A 68 9.97 1.13 -6.52
CA ALA A 68 10.27 0.74 -5.15
C ALA A 68 10.74 -0.71 -5.06
N ILE A 69 10.08 -1.62 -5.76
CA ILE A 69 10.44 -3.04 -5.83
C ILE A 69 11.80 -3.23 -6.49
N ASP A 70 12.11 -2.46 -7.54
CA ASP A 70 13.42 -2.52 -8.19
C ASP A 70 14.56 -2.09 -7.24
N VAL A 71 14.30 -1.09 -6.38
CA VAL A 71 15.29 -0.62 -5.38
C VAL A 71 15.47 -1.64 -4.26
N ASP A 72 14.39 -2.17 -3.72
CA ASP A 72 14.40 -3.16 -2.63
C ASP A 72 13.24 -4.13 -2.77
N PRO A 73 13.45 -5.30 -3.40
CA PRO A 73 12.41 -6.30 -3.58
C PRO A 73 11.98 -6.98 -2.27
N THR A 74 12.67 -6.76 -1.16
CA THR A 74 12.32 -7.33 0.15
C THR A 74 11.27 -6.51 0.91
N PHE A 75 11.07 -5.24 0.51
CA PHE A 75 10.11 -4.33 1.14
C PHE A 75 8.69 -4.65 0.66
N GLY A 76 7.81 -5.04 1.59
CA GLY A 76 6.49 -5.59 1.26
C GLY A 76 5.42 -4.56 0.92
N ASN A 77 5.56 -3.32 1.41
CA ASN A 77 4.54 -2.29 1.25
C ASN A 77 4.16 -2.02 -0.21
N PRO A 78 5.09 -1.87 -1.18
CA PRO A 78 4.69 -1.61 -2.56
C PRO A 78 3.92 -2.75 -3.21
N TYR A 79 4.15 -4.00 -2.82
CA TYR A 79 3.36 -5.14 -3.31
C TYR A 79 1.90 -5.04 -2.86
N ASN A 80 1.67 -4.74 -1.57
CA ASN A 80 0.32 -4.52 -1.04
C ASN A 80 -0.35 -3.31 -1.71
N ASP A 81 0.39 -2.23 -1.90
CA ASP A 81 -0.12 -1.01 -2.51
C ASP A 81 -0.53 -1.22 -3.97
N ILE A 82 0.26 -1.94 -4.76
CA ILE A 82 -0.12 -2.33 -6.12
C ILE A 82 -1.45 -3.11 -6.09
N GLY A 83 -1.57 -4.08 -5.20
CA GLY A 83 -2.80 -4.84 -5.03
C GLY A 83 -4.00 -3.94 -4.71
N ALA A 84 -3.84 -3.00 -3.77
CA ALA A 84 -4.87 -2.05 -3.40
C ALA A 84 -5.28 -1.15 -4.58
N TYR A 85 -4.32 -0.66 -5.36
CA TYR A 85 -4.59 0.20 -6.51
C TYR A 85 -5.27 -0.57 -7.64
N LEU A 86 -4.88 -1.82 -7.89
CA LEU A 86 -5.55 -2.69 -8.85
C LEU A 86 -7.00 -2.97 -8.44
N LEU A 87 -7.27 -3.14 -7.16
CA LEU A 87 -8.65 -3.24 -6.65
C LEU A 87 -9.47 -1.98 -6.94
N GLN A 88 -8.89 -0.80 -6.72
CA GLN A 88 -9.53 0.46 -7.04
C GLN A 88 -9.83 0.59 -8.55
N LYS A 89 -9.01 0.00 -9.40
CA LYS A 89 -9.22 -0.05 -10.85
C LYS A 89 -10.24 -1.13 -11.27
N GLY A 90 -10.74 -1.94 -10.34
CA GLY A 90 -11.67 -3.03 -10.66
C GLY A 90 -10.99 -4.28 -11.23
N GLU A 91 -9.74 -4.53 -10.89
CA GLU A 91 -8.92 -5.63 -11.40
C GLU A 91 -8.53 -6.61 -10.28
N PRO A 92 -9.51 -7.32 -9.65
CA PRO A 92 -9.25 -8.17 -8.49
C PRO A 92 -8.37 -9.38 -8.82
N ASP A 93 -8.51 -9.98 -10.02
CA ASP A 93 -7.70 -11.13 -10.41
C ASP A 93 -6.22 -10.78 -10.51
N GLU A 94 -5.90 -9.59 -10.99
CA GLU A 94 -4.52 -9.10 -11.06
C GLU A 94 -3.99 -8.68 -9.69
N ALA A 95 -4.86 -8.18 -8.81
CA ALA A 95 -4.49 -7.73 -7.47
C ALA A 95 -4.03 -8.88 -6.56
N ILE A 96 -4.69 -10.04 -6.62
CA ILE A 96 -4.45 -11.17 -5.71
C ILE A 96 -2.98 -11.62 -5.68
N PRO A 97 -2.31 -11.87 -6.82
CA PRO A 97 -0.90 -12.27 -6.79
C PRO A 97 0.02 -11.25 -6.13
N TRP A 98 -0.23 -9.96 -6.30
CA TRP A 98 0.56 -8.89 -5.67
C TRP A 98 0.38 -8.89 -4.14
N LEU A 99 -0.85 -9.04 -3.68
CA LEU A 99 -1.16 -9.11 -2.25
C LEU A 99 -0.52 -10.34 -1.60
N GLU A 100 -0.54 -11.48 -2.27
CA GLU A 100 0.14 -12.69 -1.80
C GLU A 100 1.65 -12.50 -1.73
N ARG A 101 2.25 -11.81 -2.70
CA ARG A 101 3.68 -11.46 -2.65
C ARG A 101 4.02 -10.58 -1.47
N ALA A 102 3.15 -9.64 -1.09
CA ALA A 102 3.36 -8.82 0.12
C ALA A 102 3.49 -9.68 1.37
N LEU A 103 2.66 -10.71 1.50
CA LEU A 103 2.68 -11.62 2.65
C LEU A 103 3.97 -12.45 2.74
N HIS A 104 4.69 -12.62 1.64
CA HIS A 104 5.95 -13.36 1.59
C HIS A 104 7.19 -12.45 1.61
N ALA A 105 7.01 -11.13 1.58
CA ALA A 105 8.13 -10.20 1.59
C ALA A 105 8.80 -10.17 2.97
N PRO A 106 10.14 -10.28 3.06
CA PRO A 106 10.85 -10.33 4.34
C PRO A 106 10.68 -9.08 5.20
N ARG A 107 10.56 -7.92 4.59
CA ARG A 107 10.38 -6.62 5.27
C ARG A 107 8.94 -6.13 5.13
N TYR A 108 8.01 -6.86 5.73
CA TYR A 108 6.61 -6.47 5.77
C TYR A 108 6.00 -6.82 7.13
N ALA A 109 5.45 -5.82 7.81
CA ALA A 109 4.87 -5.98 9.15
C ALA A 109 3.35 -5.83 9.17
N SER A 110 2.75 -5.29 8.11
CA SER A 110 1.33 -4.92 8.07
C SER A 110 0.47 -5.99 7.39
N TYR A 111 0.64 -7.25 7.76
CA TYR A 111 -0.07 -8.40 7.17
C TYR A 111 -1.60 -8.23 7.20
N HIS A 112 -2.14 -7.57 8.22
CA HIS A 112 -3.58 -7.33 8.31
C HIS A 112 -4.11 -6.49 7.13
N TYR A 113 -3.34 -5.54 6.60
CA TYR A 113 -3.73 -4.80 5.40
C TYR A 113 -3.77 -5.69 4.16
N ALA A 114 -2.79 -6.56 3.96
CA ALA A 114 -2.78 -7.48 2.84
C ALA A 114 -3.94 -8.46 2.90
N HIS A 115 -4.24 -9.03 4.06
CA HIS A 115 -5.40 -9.90 4.26
C HIS A 115 -6.72 -9.15 4.04
N MET A 116 -6.82 -7.90 4.52
CA MET A 116 -8.00 -7.07 4.25
C MET A 116 -8.21 -6.85 2.76
N ASN A 117 -7.14 -6.54 2.02
CA ASN A 117 -7.21 -6.33 0.58
C ASN A 117 -7.49 -7.63 -0.18
N LEU A 118 -6.95 -8.77 0.25
CA LEU A 118 -7.33 -10.07 -0.30
C LEU A 118 -8.81 -10.35 -0.09
N GLY A 119 -9.34 -10.07 1.10
CA GLY A 119 -10.76 -10.18 1.39
C GLY A 119 -11.60 -9.34 0.42
N ARG A 120 -11.21 -8.09 0.19
CA ARG A 120 -11.86 -7.21 -0.78
C ARG A 120 -11.80 -7.76 -2.21
N ALA A 121 -10.66 -8.34 -2.60
CA ALA A 121 -10.49 -8.94 -3.92
C ALA A 121 -11.46 -10.12 -4.12
N TYR A 122 -11.52 -11.03 -3.17
CA TYR A 122 -12.44 -12.17 -3.22
C TYR A 122 -13.91 -11.73 -3.14
N GLU A 123 -14.22 -10.72 -2.32
CA GLU A 123 -15.56 -10.14 -2.24
C GLU A 123 -15.99 -9.56 -3.60
N SER A 124 -15.11 -8.84 -4.30
CA SER A 124 -15.33 -8.34 -5.65
C SER A 124 -15.67 -9.45 -6.65
N LYS A 125 -15.11 -10.63 -6.44
CA LYS A 125 -15.36 -11.83 -7.27
C LYS A 125 -16.57 -12.63 -6.80
N ARG A 126 -17.25 -12.17 -5.76
CA ARG A 126 -18.36 -12.89 -5.07
C ARG A 126 -17.93 -14.23 -4.47
N ASP A 127 -16.67 -14.39 -4.19
CA ASP A 127 -16.14 -15.54 -3.47
C ASP A 127 -16.19 -15.26 -1.96
N TRP A 128 -17.39 -15.41 -1.42
CA TRP A 128 -17.71 -15.02 -0.04
C TRP A 128 -16.96 -15.83 1.00
N LEU A 129 -16.70 -17.11 0.72
CA LEU A 129 -16.00 -17.99 1.65
C LEU A 129 -14.52 -17.60 1.79
N HIS A 130 -13.85 -17.36 0.66
CA HIS A 130 -12.47 -16.87 0.70
C HIS A 130 -12.39 -15.46 1.28
N ALA A 131 -13.32 -14.59 0.94
CA ALA A 131 -13.37 -13.23 1.52
C ALA A 131 -13.49 -13.30 3.05
N LYS A 132 -14.41 -14.11 3.56
CA LYS A 132 -14.59 -14.33 5.00
C LYS A 132 -13.28 -14.78 5.66
N SER A 133 -12.64 -15.79 5.08
CA SER A 133 -11.38 -16.33 5.59
C SER A 133 -10.28 -15.27 5.70
N GLU A 134 -10.14 -14.43 4.67
CA GLU A 134 -9.13 -13.37 4.66
C GLU A 134 -9.43 -12.27 5.69
N TYR A 135 -10.69 -11.87 5.85
CA TYR A 135 -11.07 -10.91 6.88
C TYR A 135 -10.85 -11.45 8.29
N GLU A 136 -11.11 -12.74 8.51
CA GLU A 136 -10.81 -13.40 9.78
C GLU A 136 -9.31 -13.40 10.08
N LYS A 137 -8.45 -13.68 9.08
CA LYS A 137 -6.99 -13.60 9.22
C LYS A 137 -6.53 -12.18 9.58
N ALA A 138 -7.10 -11.15 8.98
CA ALA A 138 -6.78 -9.77 9.33
C ALA A 138 -7.08 -9.48 10.81
N LEU A 139 -8.23 -9.96 11.33
CA LEU A 139 -8.61 -9.79 12.73
C LEU A 139 -7.79 -10.63 13.70
N LEU A 140 -7.24 -11.76 13.29
CA LEU A 140 -6.30 -12.52 14.11
C LEU A 140 -5.00 -11.76 14.35
N ILE A 141 -4.57 -10.95 13.37
CA ILE A 141 -3.35 -10.15 13.44
C ILE A 141 -3.62 -8.84 14.20
N GLU A 142 -4.69 -8.15 13.87
CA GLU A 142 -5.09 -6.87 14.48
C GLU A 142 -6.55 -6.95 14.92
N ARG A 143 -6.76 -7.27 16.20
CA ARG A 143 -8.10 -7.56 16.77
C ARG A 143 -9.07 -6.37 16.69
N GLU A 144 -8.56 -5.16 16.78
CA GLU A 144 -9.36 -3.94 16.78
C GLU A 144 -9.47 -3.29 15.40
N TYR A 145 -9.05 -3.99 14.34
CA TYR A 145 -9.10 -3.47 12.99
C TYR A 145 -10.54 -3.41 12.46
N ARG A 146 -11.18 -2.27 12.69
CA ARG A 146 -12.60 -2.03 12.36
C ARG A 146 -12.98 -2.38 10.92
N PRO A 147 -12.20 -2.01 9.89
CA PRO A 147 -12.59 -2.33 8.50
C PRO A 147 -12.82 -3.82 8.29
N ALA A 148 -11.96 -4.68 8.83
CA ALA A 148 -12.12 -6.14 8.72
C ALA A 148 -13.33 -6.64 9.54
N ALA A 149 -13.55 -6.12 10.74
CA ALA A 149 -14.70 -6.47 11.56
C ALA A 149 -16.03 -6.13 10.88
N GLN A 150 -16.13 -4.95 10.29
CA GLN A 150 -17.31 -4.51 9.54
C GLN A 150 -17.54 -5.35 8.28
N ALA A 151 -16.46 -5.62 7.53
CA ALA A 151 -16.53 -6.47 6.34
C ALA A 151 -16.99 -7.89 6.70
N LEU A 152 -16.43 -8.46 7.77
CA LEU A 152 -16.81 -9.80 8.23
C LEU A 152 -18.26 -9.88 8.66
N ALA A 153 -18.77 -8.88 9.39
CA ALA A 153 -20.18 -8.81 9.77
C ALA A 153 -21.12 -8.77 8.56
N ARG A 154 -20.77 -8.00 7.53
CA ARG A 154 -21.50 -7.92 6.28
C ARG A 154 -21.52 -9.26 5.54
N ILE A 155 -20.35 -9.91 5.42
CA ILE A 155 -20.22 -11.21 4.74
C ILE A 155 -21.02 -12.29 5.47
N ARG A 156 -20.98 -12.33 6.79
CA ARG A 156 -21.76 -13.30 7.59
C ARG A 156 -23.26 -13.17 7.33
N GLY A 157 -23.73 -11.94 7.17
CA GLY A 157 -25.14 -11.68 6.79
C GLY A 157 -25.50 -12.22 5.40
N LEU A 158 -24.55 -12.29 4.46
CA LEU A 158 -24.76 -12.84 3.12
C LEU A 158 -24.71 -14.39 3.09
N LEU A 159 -24.06 -15.02 4.06
CA LEU A 159 -23.89 -16.48 4.12
C LEU A 159 -24.97 -17.19 4.93
N ASN A 160 -25.82 -16.46 5.66
CA ASN A 160 -26.90 -17.01 6.50
C ASN A 160 -28.23 -17.13 5.75
#